data_11b08751870150a9c14427f2b8166cda
#
_entry.id   11b08751870150a9c14427f2b8166cda
#
_cell.length_a   1.000
_cell.length_b   1.000
_cell.length_c   1.000
_cell.angle_alpha   90.00
_cell.angle_beta   90.00
_cell.angle_gamma   90.00
#
_symmetry.space_group_name_H-M   'P 1'
#
loop_
_entity.id
_entity.type
_entity.pdbx_description
1 polymer ?
#
loop_
_entity_poly.entity_id
_entity_poly.type
_entity_poly.pdbx_seq_one_letter_code
_entity_poly.pdbx_strand_id
1 'polypeptide(L)'
;VRCVXETVFDLGADLCRPNHEDDAKSTHSPLRINSKQVKRLENEIDSMNNALKTLKSFVLPGGSALASHLHLCRTVSRRAERLTFALSETESVNEIAVKYLNRLSDWFFVASRIANSNGADDILWVPGDNH
;
A
#
# COMPACT_ATOMS: atom_id res chain seq x y z
N VAL A 1 -0.14 1.42 13.27
CA VAL A 1 0.31 2.62 12.56
C VAL A 1 1.84 2.74 12.62
N ARG A 2 2.45 2.62 13.81
CA ARG A 2 3.88 2.73 13.99
C ARG A 2 4.65 1.74 13.09
N CYS A 3 4.20 0.52 12.99
CA CYS A 3 4.85 -0.52 12.20
C CYS A 3 4.76 -0.30 10.68
N VAL A 4 3.71 0.34 10.19
CA VAL A 4 3.61 0.68 8.75
C VAL A 4 4.62 1.78 8.38
N UNK A 5 4.72 2.62 9.06
CA UNK A 5 5.56 3.61 8.90
C UNK A 5 6.93 3.23 8.90
N GLU A 6 7.24 2.47 9.90
CA GLU A 6 8.61 1.94 10.00
C GLU A 6 8.95 1.07 8.78
N THR A 7 8.04 0.21 8.37
CA THR A 7 8.26 -0.66 7.20
C THR A 7 8.45 0.15 5.91
N VAL A 8 7.83 1.32 5.78
CA VAL A 8 8.04 2.18 4.60
C VAL A 8 9.48 2.72 4.59
N PHE A 9 10.07 2.99 5.75
CA PHE A 9 11.49 3.35 5.84
C PHE A 9 12.39 2.18 5.44
N ASP A 10 12.06 0.96 5.92
CA ASP A 10 12.79 -0.25 5.52
C ASP A 10 12.70 -0.46 4.01
N LEU A 11 11.52 -0.20 3.43
CA LEU A 11 11.31 -0.28 1.98
C LEU A 11 12.22 0.71 1.24
N GLY A 12 12.30 1.94 1.73
CA GLY A 12 13.21 2.94 1.15
C GLY A 12 14.66 2.49 1.21
N ALA A 13 15.07 1.93 2.34
CA ALA A 13 16.44 1.42 2.50
C ALA A 13 16.73 0.27 1.53
N ASP A 14 15.75 -0.64 1.35
CA ASP A 14 15.86 -1.75 0.40
C ASP A 14 16.06 -1.22 -1.04
N LEU A 15 15.22 -0.28 -1.46
CA LEU A 15 15.25 0.28 -2.82
C LEU A 15 16.50 1.12 -3.08
N CYS A 16 17.11 1.70 -2.05
CA CYS A 16 18.36 2.44 -2.17
C CYS A 16 19.59 1.55 -2.36
N ARG A 17 19.41 0.24 -2.22
CA ARG A 17 20.53 -0.71 -2.27
C ARG A 17 20.25 -1.80 -3.30
N PRO A 18 20.53 -1.53 -4.59
CA PRO A 18 20.41 -2.56 -5.63
C PRO A 18 21.47 -3.65 -5.44
N ASN A 19 21.40 -4.68 -6.25
CA ASN A 19 22.38 -5.78 -6.30
C ASN A 19 22.39 -6.64 -5.01
N HIS A 20 21.31 -7.38 -4.83
CA HIS A 20 21.16 -8.31 -3.71
C HIS A 20 22.30 -9.33 -3.60
N GLU A 21 22.98 -9.60 -4.72
CA GLU A 21 24.10 -10.54 -4.78
C GLU A 21 25.27 -10.11 -3.87
N ASP A 22 25.36 -8.81 -3.61
CA ASP A 22 26.42 -8.26 -2.76
C ASP A 22 26.06 -8.27 -1.29
N ASP A 23 24.85 -8.66 -0.93
CA ASP A 23 24.40 -8.68 0.46
C ASP A 23 25.23 -9.64 1.32
N ALA A 24 25.62 -10.79 0.74
CA ALA A 24 26.43 -11.80 1.44
C ALA A 24 27.85 -11.30 1.76
N LYS A 25 28.32 -10.27 1.05
CA LYS A 25 29.65 -9.70 1.24
C LYS A 25 29.65 -8.54 2.22
N SER A 26 28.48 -8.11 2.65
CA SER A 26 28.33 -6.93 3.51
C SER A 26 28.71 -7.26 4.96
N THR A 27 29.40 -6.32 5.61
CA THR A 27 29.74 -6.44 7.02
C THR A 27 28.51 -6.29 7.93
N HIS A 28 27.44 -5.70 7.40
CA HIS A 28 26.17 -5.52 8.12
C HIS A 28 25.06 -6.10 7.28
N SER A 29 24.15 -6.82 7.92
CA SER A 29 22.98 -7.36 7.21
C SER A 29 22.12 -6.20 6.67
N PRO A 30 21.92 -6.13 5.35
CA PRO A 30 21.11 -5.06 4.79
C PRO A 30 19.64 -5.22 5.15
N LEU A 31 18.96 -4.08 5.24
CA LEU A 31 17.51 -4.09 5.43
C LEU A 31 16.85 -4.48 4.12
N ARG A 32 16.06 -5.53 4.16
CA ARG A 32 15.28 -6.00 3.01
C ARG A 32 13.84 -6.25 3.42
N ILE A 33 12.91 -5.83 2.58
CA ILE A 33 11.50 -6.15 2.76
C ILE A 33 11.33 -7.67 2.56
N ASN A 34 10.52 -8.27 3.40
CA ASN A 34 10.32 -9.72 3.40
C ASN A 34 8.82 -10.07 3.42
N SER A 35 8.53 -11.33 3.18
CA SER A 35 7.15 -11.83 3.06
C SER A 35 6.32 -11.66 4.33
N LYS A 36 6.94 -11.62 5.50
CA LYS A 36 6.22 -11.44 6.77
C LYS A 36 5.55 -10.06 6.83
N GLN A 37 6.23 -9.03 6.29
CA GLN A 37 5.69 -7.67 6.25
C GLN A 37 4.50 -7.58 5.29
N VAL A 38 4.58 -8.27 4.15
CA VAL A 38 3.45 -8.37 3.19
C VAL A 38 2.28 -9.10 3.86
N LYS A 39 2.56 -10.24 4.48
CA LYS A 39 1.51 -11.06 5.13
C LYS A 39 0.81 -10.28 6.24
N ARG A 40 1.55 -9.44 6.95
CA ARG A 40 0.94 -8.57 7.96
C ARG A 40 -0.10 -7.63 7.35
N LEU A 41 0.25 -6.95 6.22
CA LEU A 41 -0.73 -6.08 5.54
C LEU A 41 -1.96 -6.86 5.09
N GLU A 42 -1.76 -8.07 4.54
CA GLU A 42 -2.87 -8.92 4.10
C GLU A 42 -3.80 -9.27 5.27
N ASN A 43 -3.23 -9.65 6.40
CA ASN A 43 -4.02 -9.98 7.59
C ASN A 43 -4.81 -8.76 8.11
N GLU A 44 -4.20 -7.58 8.09
CA GLU A 44 -4.87 -6.35 8.51
C GLU A 44 -5.99 -5.97 7.54
N ILE A 45 -5.77 -6.12 6.23
CA ILE A 45 -6.80 -5.91 5.20
C ILE A 45 -7.99 -6.83 5.46
N ASP A 46 -7.72 -8.12 5.66
CA ASP A 46 -8.79 -9.11 5.91
C ASP A 46 -9.58 -8.74 7.17
N SER A 47 -8.87 -8.36 8.23
CA SER A 47 -9.50 -7.97 9.48
C SER A 47 -10.42 -6.75 9.29
N MET A 48 -9.96 -5.73 8.59
CA MET A 48 -10.76 -4.54 8.29
C MET A 48 -11.95 -4.86 7.39
N ASN A 49 -11.75 -5.71 6.38
CA ASN A 49 -12.80 -6.10 5.44
C ASN A 49 -13.97 -6.81 6.12
N ASN A 50 -13.74 -7.50 7.24
CA ASN A 50 -14.81 -8.18 7.98
C ASN A 50 -15.87 -7.19 8.48
N ALA A 51 -15.53 -5.92 8.65
CA ALA A 51 -16.45 -4.89 9.12
C ALA A 51 -17.13 -4.14 7.95
N LEU A 52 -16.77 -4.46 6.70
CA LEU A 52 -17.21 -3.69 5.53
C LEU A 52 -18.20 -4.47 4.68
N LYS A 53 -19.20 -3.77 4.18
CA LYS A 53 -20.15 -4.35 3.21
C LYS A 53 -19.52 -4.41 1.83
N THR A 54 -19.98 -5.36 1.03
CA THR A 54 -19.56 -5.52 -0.35
C THR A 54 -19.88 -4.26 -1.14
N LEU A 55 -18.91 -3.79 -1.94
CA LEU A 55 -19.09 -2.62 -2.81
C LEU A 55 -19.94 -2.98 -4.03
N LYS A 56 -20.79 -2.05 -4.43
CA LYS A 56 -21.62 -2.16 -5.65
C LYS A 56 -21.26 -1.10 -6.68
N SER A 57 -20.32 -0.21 -6.35
CA SER A 57 -19.85 0.85 -7.23
C SER A 57 -18.43 1.24 -6.83
N PHE A 58 -17.80 2.08 -7.66
CA PHE A 58 -16.49 2.63 -7.32
C PHE A 58 -16.62 3.66 -6.19
N VAL A 59 -15.60 3.71 -5.34
CA VAL A 59 -15.52 4.69 -4.25
C VAL A 59 -14.69 5.86 -4.73
N LEU A 60 -15.27 7.06 -4.65
CA LEU A 60 -14.56 8.30 -4.98
C LEU A 60 -13.68 8.70 -3.78
N PRO A 61 -12.53 9.35 -4.03
CA PRO A 61 -11.64 9.78 -2.94
C PRO A 61 -12.28 10.94 -2.17
N GLY A 62 -12.79 10.66 -0.96
CA GLY A 62 -13.49 11.67 -0.19
C GLY A 62 -14.11 11.08 1.07
N GLY A 63 -15.05 11.85 1.65
CA GLY A 63 -15.69 11.53 2.91
C GLY A 63 -15.06 12.31 4.05
N SER A 64 -14.72 11.64 5.14
CA SER A 64 -14.07 12.30 6.29
C SER A 64 -12.67 12.81 5.89
N ALA A 65 -12.14 13.77 6.66
CA ALA A 65 -10.80 14.29 6.44
C ALA A 65 -9.76 13.15 6.47
N LEU A 66 -9.90 12.22 7.42
CA LEU A 66 -9.00 11.07 7.52
C LEU A 66 -9.11 10.19 6.27
N ALA A 67 -10.33 9.88 5.82
CA ALA A 67 -10.54 9.06 4.62
C ALA A 67 -9.90 9.73 3.39
N SER A 68 -10.07 11.04 3.24
CA SER A 68 -9.48 11.80 2.12
C SER A 68 -7.96 11.69 2.11
N HIS A 69 -7.33 11.83 3.27
CA HIS A 69 -5.86 11.68 3.39
C HIS A 69 -5.42 10.24 3.08
N LEU A 70 -6.18 9.24 3.52
CA LEU A 70 -5.87 7.83 3.23
C LEU A 70 -5.98 7.55 1.72
N HIS A 71 -6.94 8.16 1.03
CA HIS A 71 -7.03 8.05 -0.43
C HIS A 71 -5.80 8.70 -1.11
N LEU A 72 -5.31 9.83 -0.57
CA LEU A 72 -4.08 10.43 -1.07
C LEU A 72 -2.89 9.48 -0.88
N CYS A 73 -2.76 8.90 0.31
CA CYS A 73 -1.71 7.90 0.59
C CYS A 73 -1.80 6.72 -0.39
N ARG A 74 -3.02 6.27 -0.69
CA ARG A 74 -3.25 5.20 -1.67
C ARG A 74 -2.69 5.57 -3.04
N THR A 75 -2.99 6.79 -3.52
CA THR A 75 -2.54 7.20 -4.86
C THR A 75 -1.01 7.36 -4.92
N VAL A 76 -0.40 7.86 -3.85
CA VAL A 76 1.07 7.97 -3.76
C VAL A 76 1.70 6.57 -3.75
N SER A 77 1.14 5.63 -2.98
CA SER A 77 1.62 4.25 -2.95
C SER A 77 1.53 3.58 -4.32
N ARG A 78 0.42 3.81 -5.05
CA ARG A 78 0.26 3.26 -6.40
C ARG A 78 1.27 3.87 -7.38
N ARG A 79 1.58 5.15 -7.24
CA ARG A 79 2.64 5.77 -8.06
C ARG A 79 4.00 5.14 -7.73
N ALA A 80 4.30 4.96 -6.45
CA ALA A 80 5.56 4.32 -6.03
C ALA A 80 5.65 2.88 -6.57
N GLU A 81 4.55 2.11 -6.49
CA GLU A 81 4.48 0.76 -7.03
C GLU A 81 4.82 0.73 -8.52
N ARG A 82 4.19 1.60 -9.31
CA ARG A 82 4.43 1.66 -10.76
C ARG A 82 5.88 2.01 -11.08
N LEU A 83 6.46 2.98 -10.35
CA LEU A 83 7.85 3.38 -10.56
C LEU A 83 8.83 2.27 -10.14
N THR A 84 8.55 1.57 -9.04
CA THR A 84 9.39 0.47 -8.59
C THR A 84 9.29 -0.71 -9.56
N PHE A 85 8.11 -0.99 -10.08
CA PHE A 85 7.93 -2.01 -11.11
C PHE A 85 8.73 -1.67 -12.37
N ALA A 86 8.63 -0.42 -12.85
CA ALA A 86 9.40 0.01 -14.02
C ALA A 86 10.91 -0.08 -13.76
N LEU A 87 11.36 0.27 -12.56
CA LEU A 87 12.77 0.13 -12.18
C LEU A 87 13.21 -1.33 -12.23
N SER A 88 12.34 -2.27 -11.83
CA SER A 88 12.68 -3.69 -11.82
C SER A 88 12.92 -4.29 -13.22
N GLU A 89 12.53 -3.56 -14.26
CA GLU A 89 12.80 -3.98 -15.64
C GLU A 89 14.26 -3.76 -16.04
N THR A 90 14.98 -2.90 -15.34
CA THR A 90 16.36 -2.52 -15.66
C THR A 90 17.35 -2.74 -14.52
N GLU A 91 16.86 -2.84 -13.29
CA GLU A 91 17.69 -2.98 -12.10
C GLU A 91 17.24 -4.19 -11.27
N SER A 92 18.16 -4.72 -10.47
CA SER A 92 17.84 -5.82 -9.55
C SER A 92 17.08 -5.25 -8.35
N VAL A 93 15.77 -5.38 -8.36
CA VAL A 93 14.88 -4.91 -7.30
C VAL A 93 14.28 -6.11 -6.56
N ASN A 94 14.16 -6.00 -5.25
CA ASN A 94 13.47 -7.00 -4.44
C ASN A 94 11.99 -7.10 -4.86
N GLU A 95 11.60 -8.23 -5.43
CA GLU A 95 10.21 -8.44 -5.89
C GLU A 95 9.20 -8.28 -4.76
N ILE A 96 9.61 -8.59 -3.52
CA ILE A 96 8.73 -8.45 -2.36
C ILE A 96 8.45 -6.96 -2.07
N ALA A 97 9.38 -6.06 -2.42
CA ALA A 97 9.16 -4.62 -2.27
C ALA A 97 8.00 -4.14 -3.17
N VAL A 98 7.95 -4.62 -4.42
CA VAL A 98 6.85 -4.29 -5.35
C VAL A 98 5.52 -4.84 -4.77
N LYS A 99 5.54 -6.09 -4.32
CA LYS A 99 4.34 -6.72 -3.73
C LYS A 99 3.87 -5.96 -2.47
N TYR A 100 4.83 -5.50 -1.65
CA TYR A 100 4.50 -4.72 -0.45
C TYR A 100 3.78 -3.43 -0.83
N LEU A 101 4.29 -2.68 -1.82
CA LEU A 101 3.66 -1.43 -2.27
C LEU A 101 2.24 -1.68 -2.81
N ASN A 102 2.04 -2.77 -3.54
CA ASN A 102 0.72 -3.15 -4.03
C ASN A 102 -0.24 -3.38 -2.85
N ARG A 103 0.16 -4.20 -1.87
CA ARG A 103 -0.68 -4.48 -0.69
C ARG A 103 -0.87 -3.23 0.18
N LEU A 104 0.12 -2.34 0.23
CA LEU A 104 0.01 -1.08 0.98
C LEU A 104 -1.08 -0.19 0.38
N SER A 105 -1.18 -0.13 -0.94
CA SER A 105 -2.25 0.66 -1.58
C SER A 105 -3.63 0.08 -1.27
N ASP A 106 -3.76 -1.25 -1.23
CA ASP A 106 -5.01 -1.91 -0.84
C ASP A 106 -5.35 -1.63 0.63
N TRP A 107 -4.33 -1.66 1.49
CA TRP A 107 -4.49 -1.35 2.91
C TRP A 107 -5.05 0.07 3.10
N PHE A 108 -4.48 1.05 2.39
CA PHE A 108 -4.98 2.44 2.47
C PHE A 108 -6.41 2.55 1.96
N PHE A 109 -6.77 1.82 0.92
CA PHE A 109 -8.14 1.81 0.40
C PHE A 109 -9.13 1.30 1.46
N VAL A 110 -8.83 0.14 2.05
CA VAL A 110 -9.71 -0.45 3.05
C VAL A 110 -9.79 0.42 4.30
N ALA A 111 -8.64 0.97 4.74
CA ALA A 111 -8.59 1.88 5.89
C ALA A 111 -9.41 3.16 5.63
N SER A 112 -9.43 3.68 4.40
CA SER A 112 -10.24 4.86 4.08
C SER A 112 -11.74 4.56 4.26
N ARG A 113 -12.18 3.35 3.92
CA ARG A 113 -13.56 2.94 4.11
C ARG A 113 -13.92 2.79 5.60
N ILE A 114 -12.98 2.25 6.39
CA ILE A 114 -13.16 2.19 7.85
C ILE A 114 -13.32 3.61 8.41
N ALA A 115 -12.49 4.57 7.94
CA ALA A 115 -12.54 5.97 8.35
C ALA A 115 -13.84 6.67 7.91
N ASN A 116 -14.58 6.10 6.97
CA ASN A 116 -15.90 6.58 6.52
C ASN A 116 -17.02 5.77 7.16
N SER A 117 -16.98 5.64 8.48
CA SER A 117 -18.04 4.95 9.26
C SER A 117 -18.24 3.51 8.76
N ASN A 118 -17.17 2.76 8.58
CA ASN A 118 -17.19 1.40 8.03
C ASN A 118 -17.93 1.33 6.70
N GLY A 119 -17.66 2.32 5.84
CA GLY A 119 -18.19 2.38 4.48
C GLY A 119 -19.56 3.04 4.36
N ALA A 120 -20.21 3.39 5.48
CA ALA A 120 -21.54 4.03 5.41
C ALA A 120 -21.47 5.43 4.80
N ASP A 121 -20.35 6.12 4.99
CA ASP A 121 -20.13 7.48 4.49
C ASP A 121 -19.24 7.49 3.22
N ASP A 122 -19.01 6.34 2.59
CA ASP A 122 -18.26 6.28 1.33
C ASP A 122 -19.02 7.08 0.25
N ILE A 123 -18.27 7.89 -0.49
CA ILE A 123 -18.83 8.62 -1.63
C ILE A 123 -18.75 7.70 -2.85
N LEU A 124 -19.89 7.20 -3.30
CA LEU A 124 -19.92 6.24 -4.40
C LEU A 124 -20.12 6.95 -5.73
N TRP A 125 -19.41 6.46 -6.73
CA TRP A 125 -19.56 6.96 -8.09
C TRP A 125 -20.90 6.54 -8.67
N VAL A 126 -21.62 7.51 -9.25
CA VAL A 126 -22.86 7.28 -9.98
C VAL A 126 -22.58 7.60 -11.44
N PRO A 127 -22.64 6.61 -12.34
CA PRO A 127 -22.36 6.87 -13.76
C PRO A 127 -23.30 7.93 -14.35
N GLY A 128 -22.71 8.95 -14.98
CA GLY A 128 -23.48 9.98 -15.68
C GLY A 128 -24.15 11.03 -14.79
N ASP A 129 -23.89 11.02 -13.50
CA ASP A 129 -24.54 11.94 -12.56
C ASP A 129 -24.19 13.42 -12.82
N ASN A 130 -23.11 13.68 -13.55
CA ASN A 130 -22.65 15.04 -13.87
C ASN A 130 -22.99 15.50 -15.28
N HIS A 131 -23.83 14.80 -16.02
CA HIS A 131 -24.22 15.18 -17.39
C HIS A 131 -25.29 16.24 -17.38
#